data_68dd5eeb02e16ad8527f981ecaf86088
#
_entry.id   68dd5eeb02e16ad8527f981ecaf86088
#
_cell.length_a   1.000
_cell.length_b   1.000
_cell.length_c   1.000
_cell.angle_alpha   90.00
_cell.angle_beta   90.00
_cell.angle_gamma   90.00
#
_symmetry.space_group_name_H-M   'P 1'
#
loop_
_entity.id
_entity.type
_entity.pdbx_description
1 polymer ?
#
loop_
_entity_poly.entity_id
_entity_poly.type
_entity_poly.pdbx_seq_one_letter_code
_entity_poly.pdbx_strand_id
1 'polypeptide(L)'
;MSRYEFSLLQEVLLEKGAGVLGDLSRYKRQNRIEERTHPVAILYSLVWNAKQDILSAKSKEELDRIEGQFNLANEFLFKAGSL
;
A
#
# COMPACT_ATOMS: atom_id res chain seq x y z
N MET A 1 -1.89 -22.63 -6.81
CA MET A 1 -2.14 -22.09 -5.45
C MET A 1 -3.51 -22.52 -4.97
N SER A 2 -3.60 -23.02 -3.74
CA SER A 2 -4.88 -23.43 -3.18
C SER A 2 -5.70 -22.20 -2.76
N ARG A 3 -7.02 -22.43 -2.58
CA ARG A 3 -7.90 -21.36 -2.09
C ARG A 3 -7.46 -20.86 -0.72
N TYR A 4 -7.02 -21.76 0.14
CA TYR A 4 -6.52 -21.40 1.47
C TYR A 4 -5.29 -20.51 1.38
N GLU A 5 -4.33 -20.88 0.54
CA GLU A 5 -3.11 -20.10 0.35
C GLU A 5 -3.42 -18.72 -0.22
N PHE A 6 -4.36 -18.65 -1.17
CA PHE A 6 -4.78 -17.39 -1.76
C PHE A 6 -5.41 -16.47 -0.71
N SER A 7 -6.31 -17.00 0.12
CA SER A 7 -6.94 -16.21 1.19
C SER A 7 -5.91 -15.73 2.21
N LEU A 8 -4.94 -16.58 2.55
CA LEU A 8 -3.89 -16.20 3.47
C LEU A 8 -3.04 -15.07 2.91
N LEU A 9 -2.72 -15.14 1.61
CA LEU A 9 -1.97 -14.07 0.94
C LEU A 9 -2.75 -12.77 0.95
N GLN A 10 -4.09 -12.82 0.72
CA GLN A 10 -4.93 -11.64 0.82
C GLN A 10 -4.85 -10.99 2.20
N GLU A 11 -4.90 -11.80 3.27
CA GLU A 11 -4.80 -11.29 4.63
C GLU A 11 -3.46 -10.63 4.90
N VAL A 12 -2.38 -11.26 4.45
CA VAL A 12 -1.03 -10.71 4.61
C VAL A 12 -0.92 -9.36 3.90
N LEU A 13 -1.47 -9.26 2.70
CA LEU A 13 -1.43 -8.01 1.93
C LEU A 13 -2.31 -6.93 2.55
N LEU A 14 -3.45 -7.29 3.15
CA LEU A 14 -4.27 -6.33 3.87
C LEU A 14 -3.50 -5.70 5.03
N GLU A 15 -2.78 -6.51 5.79
CA GLU A 15 -1.96 -6.00 6.89
C GLU A 15 -0.82 -5.13 6.38
N LYS A 16 -0.15 -5.56 5.31
CA LYS A 16 0.94 -4.79 4.69
C LYS A 16 0.42 -3.44 4.21
N GLY A 17 -0.72 -3.43 3.53
CA GLY A 17 -1.34 -2.20 3.04
C GLY A 17 -1.70 -1.24 4.17
N ALA A 18 -2.26 -1.76 5.25
CA ALA A 18 -2.60 -0.95 6.42
C ALA A 18 -1.35 -0.32 7.04
N GLY A 19 -0.25 -1.08 7.14
CA GLY A 19 1.01 -0.56 7.63
C GLY A 19 1.57 0.55 6.77
N VAL A 20 1.54 0.35 5.45
CA VAL A 20 2.02 1.36 4.49
C VAL A 20 1.18 2.63 4.59
N LEU A 21 -0.14 2.51 4.66
CA LEU A 21 -1.03 3.67 4.82
C LEU A 21 -0.74 4.43 6.11
N GLY A 22 -0.50 3.71 7.20
CA GLY A 22 -0.13 4.32 8.46
C GLY A 22 1.16 5.11 8.37
N ASP A 23 2.16 4.55 7.71
CA ASP A 23 3.46 5.20 7.54
C ASP A 23 3.34 6.44 6.64
N LEU A 24 2.58 6.35 5.55
CA LEU A 24 2.34 7.50 4.68
C LEU A 24 1.57 8.61 5.41
N SER A 25 0.57 8.23 6.20
CA SER A 25 -0.21 9.17 6.99
C SER A 25 0.67 9.90 8.00
N ARG A 26 1.56 9.16 8.68
CA ARG A 26 2.51 9.75 9.63
C ARG A 26 3.45 10.72 8.92
N TYR A 27 3.98 10.33 7.77
CA TYR A 27 4.86 11.19 6.99
C TYR A 27 4.15 12.48 6.59
N LYS A 28 2.90 12.39 6.13
CA LYS A 28 2.10 13.57 5.77
C LYS A 28 1.96 14.53 6.95
N ARG A 29 1.64 14.00 8.13
CA ARG A 29 1.47 14.82 9.33
C ARG A 29 2.78 15.47 9.78
N GLN A 30 3.87 14.69 9.79
CA GLN A 30 5.17 15.19 10.22
C GLN A 30 5.71 16.28 9.31
N ASN A 31 5.37 16.22 8.02
CA ASN A 31 5.86 17.18 7.03
C ASN A 31 4.80 18.19 6.64
N ARG A 32 3.65 18.21 7.32
CA ARG A 32 2.56 19.16 7.11
C ARG A 32 2.11 19.21 5.64
N ILE A 33 1.97 18.05 5.02
CA ILE A 33 1.57 17.92 3.62
C ILE A 33 0.05 17.92 3.54
N GLU A 34 -0.52 18.98 2.96
CA GLU A 34 -1.96 19.14 2.83
C GLU A 34 -2.42 19.13 1.37
N GLU A 35 -1.51 19.32 0.44
CA GLU A 35 -1.83 19.40 -0.97
C GLU A 35 -2.14 18.02 -1.56
N ARG A 36 -3.26 17.91 -2.26
CA ARG A 36 -3.68 16.66 -2.89
C ARG A 36 -2.76 16.23 -4.04
N THR A 37 -2.04 17.18 -4.63
CA THR A 37 -1.13 16.93 -5.74
C THR A 37 0.28 16.56 -5.28
N HIS A 38 0.55 16.62 -4.00
CA HIS A 38 1.86 16.22 -3.48
C HIS A 38 2.08 14.73 -3.75
N PRO A 39 3.31 14.32 -4.14
CA PRO A 39 3.58 12.91 -4.42
C PRO A 39 3.15 11.94 -3.32
N VAL A 40 3.32 12.31 -2.05
CA VAL A 40 2.89 11.48 -0.93
C VAL A 40 1.37 11.30 -0.90
N ALA A 41 0.63 12.37 -1.19
CA ALA A 41 -0.83 12.28 -1.24
C ALA A 41 -1.28 11.37 -2.39
N ILE A 42 -0.60 11.44 -3.51
CA ILE A 42 -0.87 10.57 -4.66
C ILE A 42 -0.57 9.12 -4.29
N LEU A 43 0.56 8.86 -3.65
CA LEU A 43 0.91 7.52 -3.19
C LEU A 43 -0.11 6.98 -2.19
N TYR A 44 -0.57 7.83 -1.27
CA TYR A 44 -1.58 7.43 -0.30
C TYR A 44 -2.85 6.95 -1.01
N SER A 45 -3.34 7.72 -1.97
CA SER A 45 -4.53 7.35 -2.74
C SER A 45 -4.30 6.06 -3.52
N LEU A 46 -3.12 5.90 -4.12
CA LEU A 46 -2.77 4.69 -4.87
C LEU A 46 -2.81 3.45 -3.97
N VAL A 47 -2.18 3.54 -2.80
CA VAL A 47 -2.12 2.43 -1.84
C VAL A 47 -3.52 2.15 -1.28
N TRP A 48 -4.30 3.19 -0.98
CA TRP A 48 -5.68 3.03 -0.51
C TRP A 48 -6.50 2.25 -1.52
N ASN A 49 -6.46 2.65 -2.80
CA ASN A 49 -7.21 1.98 -3.85
C ASN A 49 -6.74 0.54 -4.04
N ALA A 50 -5.43 0.32 -4.04
CA ALA A 50 -4.86 -1.02 -4.17
C ALA A 50 -5.32 -1.93 -3.03
N LYS A 51 -5.36 -1.40 -1.79
CA LYS A 51 -5.82 -2.16 -0.64
C LYS A 51 -7.28 -2.57 -0.79
N GLN A 52 -8.13 -1.68 -1.32
CA GLN A 52 -9.53 -2.02 -1.56
C GLN A 52 -9.68 -3.15 -2.57
N ASP A 53 -8.77 -3.26 -3.52
CA ASP A 53 -8.82 -4.27 -4.58
C ASP A 53 -8.38 -5.66 -4.13
N ILE A 54 -7.76 -5.79 -2.96
CA ILE A 54 -7.23 -7.08 -2.50
C ILE A 54 -8.32 -8.14 -2.40
N LEU A 55 -9.46 -7.81 -1.80
CA LEU A 55 -10.53 -8.78 -1.57
C LEU A 55 -11.28 -9.13 -2.85
N SER A 56 -11.24 -8.30 -3.86
CA SER A 56 -11.86 -8.57 -5.15
C SER A 56 -10.88 -9.17 -6.16
N ALA A 57 -9.62 -9.32 -5.81
CA ALA A 57 -8.62 -9.92 -6.69
C ALA A 57 -8.95 -11.38 -6.96
N LYS A 58 -8.75 -11.82 -8.21
CA LYS A 58 -9.11 -13.15 -8.65
C LYS A 58 -7.91 -14.01 -9.02
N SER A 59 -6.71 -13.43 -9.05
CA SER A 59 -5.50 -14.14 -9.44
C SER A 59 -4.31 -13.68 -8.62
N LYS A 60 -3.29 -14.54 -8.58
CA LYS A 60 -2.03 -14.20 -7.92
C LYS A 60 -1.36 -13.01 -8.60
N GLU A 61 -1.48 -12.91 -9.92
CA GLU A 61 -0.91 -11.78 -10.67
C GLU A 61 -1.51 -10.46 -10.23
N GLU A 62 -2.80 -10.42 -9.95
CA GLU A 62 -3.45 -9.20 -9.43
C GLU A 62 -2.88 -8.85 -8.05
N LEU A 63 -2.71 -9.85 -7.18
CA LEU A 63 -2.15 -9.63 -5.86
C LEU A 63 -0.69 -9.18 -5.93
N ASP A 64 0.09 -9.74 -6.86
CA ASP A 64 1.48 -9.33 -7.05
C ASP A 64 1.58 -7.88 -7.50
N ARG A 65 0.66 -7.44 -8.36
CA ARG A 65 0.60 -6.05 -8.81
C ARG A 65 0.29 -5.12 -7.65
N ILE A 66 -0.66 -5.50 -6.80
CA ILE A 66 -1.02 -4.73 -5.61
C ILE A 66 0.16 -4.62 -4.66
N GLU A 67 0.86 -5.74 -4.43
CA GLU A 67 2.04 -5.73 -3.58
C GLU A 67 3.13 -4.83 -4.16
N GLY A 68 3.29 -4.80 -5.48
CA GLY A 68 4.23 -3.91 -6.14
C GLY A 68 3.95 -2.45 -5.82
N GLN A 69 2.69 -2.06 -5.74
CA GLN A 69 2.32 -0.69 -5.39
C GLN A 69 2.65 -0.38 -3.93
N PHE A 70 2.45 -1.33 -3.02
CA PHE A 70 2.85 -1.16 -1.62
C PHE A 70 4.37 -1.01 -1.50
N ASN A 71 5.12 -1.82 -2.26
CA ASN A 71 6.58 -1.76 -2.25
C ASN A 71 7.09 -0.42 -2.78
N LEU A 72 6.42 0.14 -3.80
CA LEU A 72 6.77 1.45 -4.33
C LEU A 72 6.64 2.53 -3.25
N ALA A 73 5.56 2.50 -2.50
CA ALA A 73 5.33 3.44 -1.41
C ALA A 73 6.38 3.27 -0.30
N ASN A 74 6.70 2.04 0.06
CA ASN A 74 7.74 1.76 1.05
C ASN A 74 9.11 2.25 0.59
N GLU A 75 9.42 2.08 -0.69
CA GLU A 75 10.67 2.57 -1.25
C GLU A 75 10.77 4.09 -1.15
N PHE A 76 9.66 4.77 -1.46
CA PHE A 76 9.61 6.24 -1.30
C PHE A 76 9.87 6.63 0.15
N LEU A 77 9.20 6.00 1.11
CA LEU A 77 9.35 6.31 2.53
C LEU A 77 10.78 6.04 3.01
N PHE A 78 11.38 4.96 2.54
CA PHE A 78 12.75 4.61 2.89
C PHE A 78 13.72 5.68 2.39
N LYS A 79 13.59 6.10 1.13
CA LYS A 79 14.44 7.14 0.55
C LYS A 79 14.23 8.50 1.21
N ALA A 80 13.04 8.74 1.72
CA ALA A 80 12.73 9.98 2.44
C ALA A 80 13.20 9.94 3.90
N GLY A 81 13.81 8.84 4.35
CA GLY A 81 14.32 8.72 5.71
C GLY A 81 13.25 8.46 6.76
N SER A 82 12.07 7.97 6.37
CA SER A 82 10.95 7.75 7.28
C SER A 82 10.86 6.32 7.82
N LEU A 83 11.66 5.44 7.29
CA LEU A 83 11.69 4.04 7.73
C LEU A 83 13.04 3.70 8.33
#